data_702cd7bfdd18e400c9d9761288238251
#
_entry.id   702cd7bfdd18e400c9d9761288238251
#
_cell.length_a   1.000
_cell.length_b   1.000
_cell.length_c   1.000
_cell.angle_alpha   90.00
_cell.angle_beta   90.00
_cell.angle_gamma   90.00
#
_symmetry.space_group_name_H-M   'P 1'
#
loop_
_entity.id
_entity.type
_entity.pdbx_description
1 polymer ?
#
loop_
_entity_poly.entity_id
_entity_poly.type
_entity_poly.pdbx_seq_one_letter_code
_entity_poly.pdbx_strand_id
1 'polypeptide(L)'
;AIYAGTGQDGSNDVDVAALTYAVGPVTVGYQYTEIDREAAAAAGAADSERRQASIAFAINDNLSVSYGIIDTKLDGAANAVDEEITGMSIGYSMGGMTLNAHHNEGENMGGNALNEVEHTEISLSFAF
;
A
#
# COMPACT_ATOMS: atom_id res chain seq x y z
N ALA A 1 -14.23 -10.18 -2.26
CA ALA A 1 -13.65 -10.37 -3.59
C ALA A 1 -12.28 -11.02 -3.45
N ILE A 2 -11.94 -11.90 -4.37
CA ILE A 2 -10.61 -12.55 -4.46
C ILE A 2 -10.10 -12.32 -5.88
N TYR A 3 -8.87 -11.91 -6.00
CA TYR A 3 -8.18 -11.73 -7.27
C TYR A 3 -6.81 -12.41 -7.22
N ALA A 4 -6.43 -13.07 -8.30
CA ALA A 4 -5.07 -13.54 -8.52
C ALA A 4 -4.73 -13.36 -10.00
N GLY A 5 -3.51 -12.99 -10.29
CA GLY A 5 -3.02 -12.78 -11.64
C GLY A 5 -1.51 -12.96 -11.73
N THR A 6 -1.06 -13.43 -12.88
CA THR A 6 0.36 -13.48 -13.23
C THR A 6 0.58 -12.67 -14.50
N GLY A 7 1.71 -12.04 -14.61
CA GLY A 7 2.10 -11.27 -15.79
C GLY A 7 3.58 -11.42 -16.09
N GLN A 8 3.93 -11.35 -17.37
CA GLN A 8 5.30 -11.32 -17.84
C GLN A 8 5.54 -10.05 -18.65
N ASP A 9 6.62 -9.35 -18.35
CA ASP A 9 7.11 -8.23 -19.16
C ASP A 9 8.60 -8.39 -19.45
N GLY A 10 8.89 -8.91 -20.63
CA GLY A 10 10.25 -9.24 -21.02
C GLY A 10 10.80 -10.41 -20.21
N SER A 11 11.81 -10.17 -19.40
CA SER A 11 12.44 -11.15 -18.48
C SER A 11 12.01 -10.98 -17.02
N ASN A 12 10.91 -10.27 -16.75
CA ASN A 12 10.37 -10.11 -15.41
C ASN A 12 9.06 -10.88 -15.28
N ASP A 13 8.93 -11.66 -14.22
CA ASP A 13 7.68 -12.31 -13.82
C ASP A 13 7.05 -11.54 -12.66
N VAL A 14 5.74 -11.33 -12.74
CA VAL A 14 4.96 -10.64 -11.71
C VAL A 14 3.78 -11.50 -11.30
N ASP A 15 3.75 -11.89 -10.05
CA ASP A 15 2.65 -12.62 -9.43
C ASP A 15 1.90 -11.75 -8.42
N VAL A 16 0.57 -11.69 -8.54
CA VAL A 16 -0.29 -10.90 -7.66
C VAL A 16 -1.43 -11.77 -7.14
N ALA A 17 -1.64 -11.74 -5.83
CA ALA A 17 -2.82 -12.29 -5.18
C ALA A 17 -3.43 -11.25 -4.24
N ALA A 18 -4.75 -11.04 -4.33
CA ALA A 18 -5.44 -10.09 -3.46
C ALA A 18 -6.77 -10.66 -2.97
N LEU A 19 -7.09 -10.34 -1.72
CA LEU A 19 -8.35 -10.67 -1.05
C LEU A 19 -8.93 -9.42 -0.44
N THR A 20 -10.21 -9.18 -0.68
CA THR A 20 -10.98 -8.15 0.04
C THR A 20 -12.23 -8.79 0.62
N TYR A 21 -12.46 -8.57 1.89
CA TYR A 21 -13.62 -9.06 2.62
C TYR A 21 -14.29 -7.92 3.39
N ALA A 22 -15.61 -7.81 3.23
CA ALA A 22 -16.43 -6.80 3.92
C ALA A 22 -17.51 -7.50 4.77
N VAL A 23 -17.64 -7.08 6.01
CA VAL A 23 -18.67 -7.53 6.93
C VAL A 23 -19.19 -6.36 7.77
N GLY A 24 -20.47 -6.03 7.60
CA GLY A 24 -21.05 -4.85 8.22
C GLY A 24 -20.26 -3.58 7.83
N PRO A 25 -19.89 -2.74 8.80
CA PRO A 25 -19.16 -1.51 8.54
C PRO A 25 -17.65 -1.68 8.34
N VAL A 26 -17.13 -2.92 8.42
CA VAL A 26 -15.70 -3.22 8.34
C VAL A 26 -15.35 -3.82 7.00
N THR A 27 -14.30 -3.33 6.38
CA THR A 27 -13.66 -3.92 5.20
C THR A 27 -12.21 -4.18 5.50
N VAL A 28 -11.75 -5.39 5.21
CA VAL A 28 -10.34 -5.78 5.29
C VAL A 28 -9.82 -6.15 3.92
N GLY A 29 -8.58 -5.79 3.64
CA GLY A 29 -7.90 -6.11 2.39
C GLY A 29 -6.51 -6.67 2.66
N TYR A 30 -6.12 -7.63 1.84
CA TYR A 30 -4.75 -8.15 1.81
C TYR A 30 -4.33 -8.35 0.36
N GLN A 31 -3.11 -7.93 0.03
CA GLN A 31 -2.50 -8.16 -1.27
C GLN A 31 -1.06 -8.61 -1.10
N TYR A 32 -0.69 -9.60 -1.88
CA TYR A 32 0.67 -10.08 -2.05
C TYR A 32 1.10 -9.84 -3.50
N THR A 33 2.29 -9.34 -3.70
CA THR A 33 2.89 -9.14 -5.03
C THR A 33 4.34 -9.56 -4.97
N GLU A 34 4.73 -10.41 -5.91
CA GLU A 34 6.11 -10.86 -6.11
C GLU A 34 6.57 -10.44 -7.51
N ILE A 35 7.78 -9.93 -7.59
CA ILE A 35 8.41 -9.51 -8.85
C ILE A 35 9.79 -10.17 -8.92
N ASP A 36 9.89 -11.17 -9.79
CA ASP A 36 11.15 -11.84 -10.12
C ASP A 36 11.79 -11.16 -11.34
N ARG A 37 13.04 -10.79 -11.23
CA ARG A 37 13.80 -10.10 -12.30
C ARG A 37 14.98 -10.95 -12.76
N GLU A 38 14.81 -11.68 -13.85
CA GLU A 38 15.88 -12.52 -14.43
C GLU A 38 17.16 -11.74 -14.79
N ALA A 39 17.05 -10.47 -15.13
CA ALA A 39 18.19 -9.61 -15.47
C ALA A 39 18.92 -9.02 -14.24
N ALA A 40 18.44 -9.28 -13.04
CA ALA A 40 18.94 -8.70 -11.79
C ALA A 40 20.39 -9.14 -11.46
N ALA A 41 20.77 -10.34 -11.84
CA ALA A 41 22.11 -10.88 -11.57
C ALA A 41 23.24 -10.08 -12.24
N ALA A 42 22.96 -9.35 -13.31
CA ALA A 42 23.95 -8.58 -14.07
C ALA A 42 23.96 -7.07 -13.78
N ALA A 43 22.89 -6.52 -13.18
CA ALA A 43 22.68 -5.06 -13.06
C ALA A 43 22.37 -4.59 -11.63
N GLY A 44 22.35 -5.47 -10.62
CA GLY A 44 22.03 -5.08 -9.25
C GLY A 44 20.54 -4.73 -9.03
N ALA A 45 19.65 -5.11 -9.93
CA ALA A 45 18.22 -5.04 -9.71
C ALA A 45 17.81 -6.20 -8.80
N ALA A 46 17.13 -5.92 -7.72
CA ALA A 46 16.69 -6.91 -6.73
C ALA A 46 15.30 -7.45 -7.08
N ASP A 47 15.08 -8.73 -6.78
CA ASP A 47 13.73 -9.27 -6.69
C ASP A 47 12.99 -8.56 -5.56
N SER A 48 11.69 -8.40 -5.68
CA SER A 48 10.92 -7.72 -4.65
C SER A 48 9.65 -8.47 -4.30
N GLU A 49 9.43 -8.60 -3.01
CA GLU A 49 8.20 -9.15 -2.43
C GLU A 49 7.48 -8.05 -1.67
N ARG A 50 6.23 -7.80 -2.00
CA ARG A 50 5.41 -6.75 -1.39
C ARG A 50 4.15 -7.32 -0.79
N ARG A 51 3.93 -7.03 0.49
CA ARG A 51 2.74 -7.39 1.23
C ARG A 51 2.00 -6.13 1.65
N GLN A 52 0.70 -6.09 1.38
CA GLN A 52 -0.17 -5.00 1.79
C GLN A 52 -1.31 -5.56 2.63
N ALA A 53 -1.57 -4.94 3.76
CA ALA A 53 -2.74 -5.21 4.58
C ALA A 53 -3.46 -3.91 4.88
N SER A 54 -4.79 -3.93 4.86
CA SER A 54 -5.60 -2.75 5.15
C SER A 54 -6.89 -3.10 5.88
N ILE A 55 -7.36 -2.15 6.67
CA ILE A 55 -8.66 -2.19 7.31
C ILE A 55 -9.34 -0.84 7.13
N ALA A 56 -10.62 -0.85 6.79
CA ALA A 56 -11.45 0.33 6.73
C ALA A 56 -12.71 0.12 7.57
N PHE A 57 -13.13 1.15 8.25
CA PHE A 57 -14.31 1.15 9.11
C PHE A 57 -15.21 2.36 8.80
N ALA A 58 -16.44 2.08 8.39
CA ALA A 58 -17.47 3.08 8.25
C ALA A 58 -18.13 3.31 9.62
N ILE A 59 -17.78 4.41 10.29
CA ILE A 59 -18.29 4.75 11.62
C ILE A 59 -19.78 5.10 11.53
N ASN A 60 -20.16 5.81 10.47
CA ASN A 60 -21.54 6.11 10.09
C ASN A 60 -21.58 6.47 8.59
N ASP A 61 -22.74 6.86 8.06
CA ASP A 61 -22.94 7.19 6.64
C ASP A 61 -22.07 8.35 6.15
N ASN A 62 -21.54 9.15 7.05
CA ASN A 62 -20.80 10.36 6.75
C ASN A 62 -19.30 10.25 7.10
N LEU A 63 -18.90 9.33 7.98
CA LEU A 63 -17.55 9.24 8.54
C LEU A 63 -16.96 7.86 8.38
N SER A 64 -15.80 7.79 7.77
CA SER A 64 -15.00 6.58 7.63
C SER A 64 -13.55 6.81 8.05
N VAL A 65 -12.92 5.75 8.53
CA VAL A 65 -11.48 5.71 8.84
C VAL A 65 -10.87 4.50 8.19
N SER A 66 -9.60 4.59 7.80
CA SER A 66 -8.86 3.43 7.31
C SER A 66 -7.41 3.47 7.78
N TYR A 67 -6.81 2.29 7.86
CA TYR A 67 -5.41 2.09 8.17
C TYR A 67 -4.85 1.01 7.24
N GLY A 68 -3.64 1.20 6.77
CA GLY A 68 -2.95 0.24 5.92
C GLY A 68 -1.46 0.19 6.21
N ILE A 69 -0.86 -0.95 5.93
CA ILE A 69 0.57 -1.19 6.02
C ILE A 69 1.03 -1.89 4.74
N ILE A 70 2.20 -1.51 4.28
CA ILE A 70 2.88 -2.09 3.12
C ILE A 70 4.30 -2.44 3.55
N ASP A 71 4.64 -3.72 3.48
CA ASP A 71 5.99 -4.22 3.67
C ASP A 71 6.57 -4.59 2.30
N THR A 72 7.77 -4.12 1.99
CA THR A 72 8.49 -4.49 0.76
C THR A 72 9.86 -5.04 1.12
N LYS A 73 10.10 -6.29 0.76
CA LYS A 73 11.42 -6.92 0.83
C LYS A 73 12.13 -6.78 -0.50
N LEU A 74 13.40 -6.44 -0.44
CA LEU A 74 14.29 -6.30 -1.60
C LEU A 74 15.37 -7.37 -1.49
N ASP A 75 15.23 -8.46 -2.23
CA ASP A 75 16.19 -9.56 -2.26
C ASP A 75 17.27 -9.32 -3.33
N GLY A 76 18.53 -9.51 -2.94
CA GLY A 76 19.68 -9.41 -3.85
C GLY A 76 20.46 -8.08 -3.79
N ALA A 77 19.96 -7.06 -3.12
CA ALA A 77 20.73 -5.84 -2.85
C ALA A 77 21.56 -6.00 -1.58
N ALA A 78 22.88 -5.87 -1.67
CA ALA A 78 23.76 -5.93 -0.50
C ALA A 78 23.41 -4.81 0.49
N ASN A 79 23.09 -5.17 1.73
CA ASN A 79 22.68 -4.25 2.82
C ASN A 79 21.32 -3.56 2.64
N ALA A 80 20.46 -4.05 1.76
CA ALA A 80 19.07 -3.59 1.73
C ALA A 80 18.34 -4.02 3.01
N VAL A 81 17.53 -3.11 3.55
CA VAL A 81 16.59 -3.37 4.64
C VAL A 81 15.17 -3.34 4.09
N ASP A 82 14.27 -4.04 4.75
CA ASP A 82 12.86 -4.07 4.36
C ASP A 82 12.27 -2.66 4.49
N GLU A 83 11.54 -2.23 3.46
CA GLU A 83 10.81 -0.97 3.45
C GLU A 83 9.44 -1.19 4.07
N GLU A 84 9.04 -0.32 4.99
CA GLU A 84 7.70 -0.31 5.58
C GLU A 84 7.02 1.03 5.30
N ILE A 85 5.78 0.98 4.83
CA ILE A 85 4.93 2.17 4.68
C ILE A 85 3.64 1.93 5.44
N THR A 86 3.30 2.84 6.34
CA THR A 86 2.02 2.88 7.03
C THR A 86 1.20 4.07 6.58
N GLY A 87 -0.11 3.92 6.54
CA GLY A 87 -1.01 4.97 6.14
C GLY A 87 -2.32 4.95 6.94
N MET A 88 -2.76 6.12 7.36
CA MET A 88 -4.06 6.34 7.98
C MET A 88 -4.85 7.36 7.20
N SER A 89 -6.15 7.14 7.03
CA SER A 89 -7.02 8.14 6.43
C SER A 89 -8.34 8.28 7.18
N ILE A 90 -8.88 9.50 7.13
CA ILE A 90 -10.19 9.86 7.65
C ILE A 90 -10.95 10.57 6.53
N GLY A 91 -12.16 10.10 6.23
CA GLY A 91 -13.07 10.73 5.28
C GLY A 91 -14.37 11.15 5.97
N TYR A 92 -14.78 12.40 5.78
CA TYR A 92 -16.03 12.92 6.28
C TYR A 92 -16.79 13.64 5.17
N SER A 93 -18.05 13.27 4.97
CA SER A 93 -18.91 13.88 3.95
C SER A 93 -20.23 14.34 4.56
N MET A 94 -20.63 15.58 4.29
CA MET A 94 -21.90 16.15 4.75
C MET A 94 -22.38 17.25 3.80
N GLY A 95 -23.60 17.11 3.26
CA GLY A 95 -24.29 18.18 2.54
C GLY A 95 -23.51 18.79 1.37
N GLY A 96 -22.86 17.98 0.53
CA GLY A 96 -22.04 18.45 -0.59
C GLY A 96 -20.62 18.88 -0.21
N MET A 97 -20.24 18.78 1.05
CA MET A 97 -18.89 18.98 1.55
C MET A 97 -18.20 17.63 1.79
N THR A 98 -16.96 17.49 1.39
CA THR A 98 -16.12 16.33 1.71
C THR A 98 -14.77 16.80 2.25
N LEU A 99 -14.44 16.31 3.45
CA LEU A 99 -13.15 16.48 4.09
C LEU A 99 -12.41 15.15 4.08
N ASN A 100 -11.17 15.14 3.60
CA ASN A 100 -10.28 14.00 3.69
C ASN A 100 -8.99 14.42 4.38
N ALA A 101 -8.50 13.57 5.28
CA ALA A 101 -7.18 13.71 5.89
C ALA A 101 -6.43 12.39 5.71
N HIS A 102 -5.16 12.48 5.30
CA HIS A 102 -4.26 11.34 5.12
C HIS A 102 -2.96 11.62 5.87
N HIS A 103 -2.46 10.60 6.53
CA HIS A 103 -1.15 10.61 7.15
C HIS A 103 -0.43 9.33 6.77
N ASN A 104 0.75 9.47 6.17
CA ASN A 104 1.57 8.36 5.74
C ASN A 104 2.97 8.50 6.29
N GLU A 105 3.53 7.39 6.75
CA GLU A 105 4.92 7.27 7.20
C GLU A 105 5.57 6.16 6.40
N GLY A 106 6.80 6.41 5.95
CA GLY A 106 7.62 5.40 5.27
C GLY A 106 8.96 5.28 5.98
N GLU A 107 9.33 4.07 6.32
CA GLU A 107 10.61 3.72 6.91
C GLU A 107 11.45 2.94 5.92
N ASN A 108 12.76 3.12 5.99
CA ASN A 108 13.75 2.43 5.14
C ASN A 108 13.49 2.58 3.63
N MET A 109 12.98 3.75 3.22
CA MET A 109 12.57 4.01 1.85
C MET A 109 13.67 3.71 0.84
N GLY A 110 13.33 2.90 -0.18
CA GLY A 110 14.29 2.43 -1.18
C GLY A 110 15.30 1.42 -0.65
N GLY A 111 15.01 0.71 0.46
CA GLY A 111 15.91 -0.26 1.08
C GLY A 111 17.05 0.36 1.88
N ASN A 112 16.93 1.62 2.28
CA ASN A 112 17.97 2.34 3.03
C ASN A 112 17.51 2.64 4.46
N ALA A 113 18.17 2.06 5.46
CA ALA A 113 17.85 2.13 6.90
C ALA A 113 17.81 3.54 7.52
N LEU A 114 18.20 4.57 6.79
CA LEU A 114 18.25 5.97 7.28
C LEU A 114 17.26 6.88 6.51
N ASN A 115 16.44 6.30 5.66
CA ASN A 115 15.53 7.04 4.80
C ASN A 115 14.10 6.94 5.32
N GLU A 116 13.69 7.95 6.08
CA GLU A 116 12.33 8.08 6.61
C GLU A 116 11.60 9.21 5.87
N VAL A 117 10.34 9.00 5.56
CA VAL A 117 9.47 9.98 4.90
C VAL A 117 8.14 10.04 5.64
N GLU A 118 7.69 11.23 5.94
CA GLU A 118 6.38 11.49 6.53
C GLU A 118 5.60 12.45 5.63
N HIS A 119 4.34 12.16 5.38
CA HIS A 119 3.45 13.00 4.60
C HIS A 119 2.07 13.12 5.24
N THR A 120 1.62 14.35 5.43
CA THR A 120 0.26 14.64 5.90
C THR A 120 -0.44 15.54 4.89
N GLU A 121 -1.63 15.14 4.47
CA GLU A 121 -2.47 15.93 3.57
C GLU A 121 -3.88 16.07 4.15
N ILE A 122 -4.43 17.27 4.05
CA ILE A 122 -5.82 17.57 4.37
C ILE A 122 -6.45 18.25 3.17
N SER A 123 -7.52 17.68 2.64
CA SER A 123 -8.26 18.21 1.50
C SER A 123 -9.72 18.48 1.87
N LEU A 124 -10.25 19.58 1.38
CA LEU A 124 -11.65 19.96 1.54
C LEU A 124 -12.22 20.29 0.16
N SER A 125 -13.31 19.62 -0.19
CA SER A 125 -14.02 19.83 -1.45
C SER A 125 -15.48 20.16 -1.22
N PHE A 126 -16.06 20.94 -2.14
CA PHE A 126 -17.47 21.31 -2.15
C PHE A 126 -18.08 20.99 -3.51
N ALA A 127 -19.27 20.36 -3.49
CA ALA A 127 -20.12 20.19 -4.67
C ALA A 127 -21.28 21.17 -4.59
N PHE A 128 -21.48 21.97 -5.66
CA PHE A 128 -22.57 22.94 -5.79
C PHE A 128 -23.15 22.94 -7.22
#